data_3a3c9c31dc2dbe3bcd3819a300c7d7b7
#
_entry.id   3a3c9c31dc2dbe3bcd3819a300c7d7b7
#
_cell.length_a   1.000
_cell.length_b   1.000
_cell.length_c   1.000
_cell.angle_alpha   90.00
_cell.angle_beta   90.00
_cell.angle_gamma   90.00
#
_symmetry.space_group_name_H-M   'P 1'
#
loop_
_entity.id
_entity.type
_entity.pdbx_description
1 polymer ?
#
loop_
_entity_poly.entity_id
_entity_poly.type
_entity_poly.pdbx_seq_one_letter_code
_entity_poly.pdbx_strand_id
1 'polypeptide(L)'
;MKRRIFLLSGFATVFLTACSNLKKRLQERASTGFKVDAGATRFGKHYSMKGVTLNILDLKISASDTGGDLAVFEQTGLTPKGGPPLHIHPNQDEWFYVVDGDYLFQVGNDRYTLKAGDTIFLPRNVQHAFVQLSEKGKMIVSYQPAGKMEHFFSVTDSWTTPPSKAEIAETFANHDMKVVGPPLAIN
;
A
#
# COMPACT_ATOMS: atom_id res chain seq x y z
N MET A 1 -15.04 37.92 -56.10
CA MET A 1 -14.99 36.56 -55.57
C MET A 1 -13.78 36.44 -54.63
N LYS A 2 -13.95 36.47 -53.29
CA LYS A 2 -12.86 36.33 -52.32
C LYS A 2 -12.96 34.93 -51.69
N ARG A 3 -11.95 34.05 -51.95
CA ARG A 3 -11.81 32.72 -51.34
C ARG A 3 -11.39 32.88 -49.89
N ARG A 4 -12.19 32.35 -48.96
CA ARG A 4 -11.83 32.18 -47.54
C ARG A 4 -11.03 30.90 -47.40
N ILE A 5 -9.79 31.02 -46.92
CA ILE A 5 -8.96 29.91 -46.48
C ILE A 5 -9.35 29.65 -45.03
N PHE A 6 -9.90 28.47 -44.72
CA PHE A 6 -10.12 28.00 -43.36
C PHE A 6 -8.83 27.32 -42.87
N LEU A 7 -8.25 27.87 -41.82
CA LEU A 7 -7.09 27.30 -41.10
C LEU A 7 -7.53 26.08 -40.30
N LEU A 8 -7.08 24.90 -40.67
CA LEU A 8 -7.06 23.68 -39.87
C LEU A 8 -5.79 23.69 -39.02
N SER A 9 -5.87 24.29 -37.84
CA SER A 9 -4.78 24.22 -36.86
C SER A 9 -5.37 24.08 -35.47
N GLY A 10 -5.63 22.83 -35.02
CA GLY A 10 -6.20 22.59 -33.71
C GLY A 10 -6.07 21.18 -33.15
N PHE A 11 -5.55 20.19 -33.89
CA PHE A 11 -5.57 18.80 -33.42
C PHE A 11 -4.21 18.15 -33.10
N ALA A 12 -3.09 18.86 -33.33
CA ALA A 12 -1.76 18.25 -33.16
C ALA A 12 -1.20 18.33 -31.72
N THR A 13 -1.70 19.21 -30.87
CA THR A 13 -1.10 19.48 -29.54
C THR A 13 -1.53 18.51 -28.46
N VAL A 14 -2.70 17.90 -28.54
CA VAL A 14 -3.19 16.99 -27.50
C VAL A 14 -2.51 15.62 -27.55
N PHE A 15 -2.13 15.13 -28.72
CA PHE A 15 -1.45 13.84 -28.89
C PHE A 15 0.00 13.86 -28.40
N LEU A 16 0.70 14.98 -28.49
CA LEU A 16 2.10 15.10 -28.07
C LEU A 16 2.27 15.09 -26.55
N THR A 17 1.33 15.65 -25.79
CA THR A 17 1.37 15.66 -24.32
C THR A 17 1.05 14.27 -23.71
N ALA A 18 0.12 13.52 -24.31
CA ALA A 18 -0.18 12.15 -23.86
C ALA A 18 1.01 11.20 -24.08
N CYS A 19 1.68 11.30 -25.23
CA CYS A 19 2.87 10.49 -25.52
C CYS A 19 4.08 10.84 -24.63
N SER A 20 4.25 12.11 -24.26
CA SER A 20 5.35 12.52 -23.38
C SER A 20 5.19 11.99 -21.95
N ASN A 21 3.96 12.01 -21.41
CA ASN A 21 3.66 11.47 -20.09
C ASN A 21 3.80 9.95 -20.04
N LEU A 22 3.40 9.24 -21.10
CA LEU A 22 3.58 7.81 -21.20
C LEU A 22 5.08 7.42 -21.30
N LYS A 23 5.87 8.15 -22.10
CA LYS A 23 7.32 7.95 -22.17
C LYS A 23 8.02 8.26 -20.84
N LYS A 24 7.61 9.32 -20.12
CA LYS A 24 8.14 9.66 -18.80
C LYS A 24 7.85 8.55 -17.80
N ARG A 25 6.61 8.03 -17.78
CA ARG A 25 6.21 6.92 -16.90
C ARG A 25 6.97 5.62 -17.19
N LEU A 26 7.24 5.32 -18.47
CA LEU A 26 8.05 4.15 -18.87
C LEU A 26 9.53 4.34 -18.54
N GLN A 27 10.03 5.56 -18.48
CA GLN A 27 11.43 5.88 -18.16
C GLN A 27 11.72 5.79 -16.64
N GLU A 28 10.68 5.86 -15.81
CA GLU A 28 10.77 5.79 -14.34
C GLU A 28 10.65 4.36 -13.78
N ARG A 29 10.56 3.34 -14.63
CA ARG A 29 10.52 1.93 -14.21
C ARG A 29 11.91 1.32 -14.21
N ALA A 30 12.17 0.37 -13.29
CA ALA A 30 13.37 -0.44 -13.34
C ALA A 30 13.47 -1.16 -14.69
N SER A 31 14.59 -1.01 -15.38
CA SER A 31 14.86 -1.63 -16.69
C SER A 31 15.50 -3.01 -16.58
N THR A 32 15.96 -3.39 -15.39
CA THR A 32 16.59 -4.67 -15.09
C THR A 32 15.95 -5.33 -13.88
N GLY A 33 15.90 -6.66 -13.89
CA GLY A 33 15.51 -7.43 -12.72
C GLY A 33 16.52 -7.29 -11.58
N PHE A 34 16.06 -7.46 -10.35
CA PHE A 34 16.89 -7.45 -9.16
C PHE A 34 16.42 -8.51 -8.16
N LYS A 35 17.29 -8.84 -7.21
CA LYS A 35 17.00 -9.71 -6.07
C LYS A 35 17.07 -8.88 -4.79
N VAL A 36 16.14 -9.09 -3.87
CA VAL A 36 16.23 -8.65 -2.48
C VAL A 36 16.37 -9.91 -1.63
N ASP A 37 17.45 -10.02 -0.88
CA ASP A 37 17.74 -11.20 -0.06
C ASP A 37 16.73 -11.37 1.08
N ALA A 38 16.64 -12.58 1.64
CA ALA A 38 15.83 -12.85 2.81
C ALA A 38 16.28 -11.96 3.99
N GLY A 39 15.33 -11.33 4.68
CA GLY A 39 15.61 -10.39 5.76
C GLY A 39 16.16 -9.02 5.33
N ALA A 40 16.46 -8.80 4.04
CA ALA A 40 16.87 -7.51 3.51
C ALA A 40 15.68 -6.70 3.00
N THR A 41 15.90 -5.39 2.80
CA THR A 41 14.95 -4.48 2.17
C THR A 41 15.52 -3.90 0.89
N ARG A 42 14.64 -3.37 0.01
CA ARG A 42 15.03 -2.81 -1.30
C ARG A 42 16.09 -1.71 -1.21
N PHE A 43 16.04 -0.89 -0.15
CA PHE A 43 16.95 0.24 0.06
C PHE A 43 17.61 0.25 1.44
N GLY A 44 17.65 -0.89 2.13
CA GLY A 44 18.35 -1.05 3.41
C GLY A 44 17.62 -0.48 4.65
N LYS A 45 16.40 0.06 4.49
CA LYS A 45 15.62 0.60 5.61
C LYS A 45 14.45 -0.32 5.97
N HIS A 46 14.40 -0.73 7.25
CA HIS A 46 13.26 -1.42 7.87
C HIS A 46 12.31 -0.38 8.48
N TYR A 47 11.04 -0.45 8.15
CA TYR A 47 10.02 0.43 8.71
C TYR A 47 9.29 -0.25 9.85
N SER A 48 9.13 0.44 10.97
CA SER A 48 8.27 -0.01 12.08
C SER A 48 6.94 0.72 12.02
N MET A 49 5.83 -0.02 12.05
CA MET A 49 4.49 0.57 12.04
C MET A 49 4.08 0.99 13.46
N LYS A 50 4.89 1.87 14.08
CA LYS A 50 4.71 2.32 15.46
C LYS A 50 3.34 2.97 15.68
N GLY A 51 2.77 2.79 16.86
CA GLY A 51 1.49 3.40 17.23
C GLY A 51 0.25 2.80 16.57
N VAL A 52 0.40 1.99 15.51
CA VAL A 52 -0.68 1.28 14.83
C VAL A 52 -0.60 -0.22 15.15
N THR A 53 0.57 -0.81 14.90
CA THR A 53 0.90 -2.20 15.27
C THR A 53 2.38 -2.28 15.64
N LEU A 54 2.84 -3.43 16.14
CA LEU A 54 4.27 -3.70 16.33
C LEU A 54 4.83 -4.54 15.17
N ASN A 55 4.55 -4.13 13.94
CA ASN A 55 5.00 -4.82 12.74
C ASN A 55 6.23 -4.15 12.14
N ILE A 56 7.11 -4.95 11.56
CA ILE A 56 8.21 -4.48 10.69
C ILE A 56 7.75 -4.66 9.25
N LEU A 57 7.91 -3.62 8.44
CA LEU A 57 7.59 -3.58 7.01
C LEU A 57 8.90 -3.46 6.22
N ASP A 58 9.25 -4.51 5.50
CA ASP A 58 10.43 -4.61 4.66
C ASP A 58 10.04 -4.42 3.19
N LEU A 59 10.38 -3.27 2.63
CA LEU A 59 10.13 -2.99 1.23
C LEU A 59 10.89 -3.99 0.34
N LYS A 60 10.17 -4.72 -0.52
CA LYS A 60 10.74 -5.69 -1.47
C LYS A 60 10.70 -5.17 -2.91
N ILE A 61 9.61 -4.52 -3.29
CA ILE A 61 9.46 -3.85 -4.59
C ILE A 61 8.94 -2.43 -4.32
N SER A 62 9.67 -1.43 -4.78
CA SER A 62 9.31 -0.02 -4.61
C SER A 62 8.37 0.48 -5.71
N ALA A 63 7.58 1.50 -5.37
CA ALA A 63 6.84 2.28 -6.35
C ALA A 63 7.76 2.82 -7.47
N SER A 64 8.99 3.19 -7.14
CA SER A 64 9.98 3.65 -8.12
C SER A 64 10.42 2.54 -9.08
N ASP A 65 10.43 1.28 -8.64
CA ASP A 65 10.76 0.15 -9.51
C ASP A 65 9.67 -0.11 -10.57
N THR A 66 8.44 0.28 -10.27
CA THR A 66 7.24 -0.06 -11.07
C THR A 66 6.58 1.15 -11.74
N GLY A 67 7.17 2.35 -11.63
CA GLY A 67 6.53 3.58 -12.11
C GLY A 67 5.23 3.90 -11.38
N GLY A 68 5.12 3.49 -10.10
CA GLY A 68 3.96 3.71 -9.24
C GLY A 68 2.85 2.67 -9.35
N ASP A 69 3.00 1.64 -10.18
CA ASP A 69 1.94 0.65 -10.41
C ASP A 69 1.80 -0.33 -9.24
N LEU A 70 2.90 -0.61 -8.51
CA LEU A 70 2.94 -1.62 -7.45
C LEU A 70 3.97 -1.26 -6.38
N ALA A 71 3.65 -1.50 -5.11
CA ALA A 71 4.62 -1.66 -4.04
C ALA A 71 4.38 -2.99 -3.32
N VAL A 72 5.46 -3.68 -2.92
CA VAL A 72 5.38 -4.95 -2.19
C VAL A 72 6.23 -4.87 -0.93
N PHE A 73 5.65 -5.28 0.18
CA PHE A 73 6.33 -5.37 1.48
C PHE A 73 6.24 -6.80 2.04
N GLU A 74 7.28 -7.21 2.73
CA GLU A 74 7.22 -8.30 3.70
C GLU A 74 6.91 -7.69 5.06
N GLN A 75 5.81 -8.12 5.67
CA GLN A 75 5.40 -7.70 6.99
C GLN A 75 5.73 -8.80 8.00
N THR A 76 6.49 -8.46 9.02
CA THR A 76 6.78 -9.34 10.17
C THR A 76 6.05 -8.81 11.40
N GLY A 77 5.10 -9.59 11.91
CA GLY A 77 4.37 -9.30 13.14
C GLY A 77 5.13 -9.82 14.36
N LEU A 78 5.35 -8.93 15.33
CA LEU A 78 6.18 -9.22 16.50
C LEU A 78 5.35 -9.64 17.74
N THR A 79 4.05 -9.35 17.73
CA THR A 79 3.16 -9.65 18.86
C THR A 79 1.77 -10.00 18.37
N PRO A 80 1.04 -10.88 19.07
CA PRO A 80 -0.36 -11.15 18.78
C PRO A 80 -1.26 -9.96 19.13
N LYS A 81 -2.47 -9.97 18.61
CA LYS A 81 -3.55 -8.98 18.84
C LYS A 81 -3.28 -7.58 18.31
N GLY A 82 -2.21 -7.39 17.51
CA GLY A 82 -1.94 -6.15 16.79
C GLY A 82 -2.61 -6.12 15.42
N GLY A 83 -3.16 -4.97 15.04
CA GLY A 83 -3.75 -4.74 13.72
C GLY A 83 -4.11 -3.27 13.50
N PRO A 84 -4.25 -2.83 12.24
CA PRO A 84 -4.63 -1.46 11.93
C PRO A 84 -6.10 -1.19 12.33
N PRO A 85 -6.50 0.09 12.49
CA PRO A 85 -7.91 0.44 12.59
C PRO A 85 -8.66 -0.02 11.33
N LEU A 86 -9.98 -0.21 11.45
CA LEU A 86 -10.83 -0.45 10.28
C LEU A 86 -10.75 0.75 9.35
N HIS A 87 -10.33 0.54 8.10
CA HIS A 87 -10.04 1.61 7.15
C HIS A 87 -10.41 1.24 5.71
N ILE A 88 -10.34 2.22 4.83
CA ILE A 88 -10.64 2.10 3.41
C ILE A 88 -9.47 2.69 2.62
N HIS A 89 -9.09 2.04 1.53
CA HIS A 89 -8.25 2.57 0.46
C HIS A 89 -9.13 2.97 -0.73
N PRO A 90 -9.47 4.24 -0.94
CA PRO A 90 -10.32 4.64 -2.06
C PRO A 90 -9.72 4.36 -3.44
N ASN A 91 -8.40 4.43 -3.55
CA ASN A 91 -7.68 4.40 -4.82
C ASN A 91 -6.78 3.19 -5.03
N GLN A 92 -6.71 2.28 -4.05
CA GLN A 92 -5.78 1.14 -4.06
C GLN A 92 -6.53 -0.15 -3.79
N ASP A 93 -6.16 -1.20 -4.52
CA ASP A 93 -6.41 -2.58 -4.13
C ASP A 93 -5.24 -3.06 -3.29
N GLU A 94 -5.53 -3.89 -2.31
CA GLU A 94 -4.54 -4.48 -1.42
C GLU A 94 -4.66 -6.01 -1.46
N TRP A 95 -3.54 -6.70 -1.32
CA TRP A 95 -3.51 -8.15 -1.36
C TRP A 95 -2.49 -8.68 -0.34
N PHE A 96 -2.89 -9.70 0.40
CA PHE A 96 -2.02 -10.39 1.34
C PHE A 96 -1.84 -11.85 0.99
N TYR A 97 -0.66 -12.37 1.25
CA TYR A 97 -0.32 -13.78 1.29
C TYR A 97 0.33 -14.10 2.63
N VAL A 98 -0.25 -15.03 3.38
CA VAL A 98 0.28 -15.45 4.69
C VAL A 98 1.44 -16.42 4.46
N VAL A 99 2.63 -16.02 4.92
CA VAL A 99 3.86 -16.84 4.86
C VAL A 99 3.97 -17.70 6.12
N ASP A 100 3.62 -17.11 7.30
CA ASP A 100 3.70 -17.78 8.60
C ASP A 100 2.68 -17.18 9.58
N GLY A 101 2.20 -17.99 10.51
CA GLY A 101 1.23 -17.58 11.53
C GLY A 101 -0.21 -17.61 11.08
N ASP A 102 -1.09 -17.16 11.99
CA ASP A 102 -2.53 -17.13 11.84
C ASP A 102 -3.04 -15.70 11.99
N TYR A 103 -4.05 -15.34 11.17
CA TYR A 103 -4.62 -14.00 11.13
C TYR A 103 -6.13 -14.05 11.01
N LEU A 104 -6.80 -13.10 11.61
CA LEU A 104 -8.21 -12.80 11.36
C LEU A 104 -8.30 -11.53 10.53
N PHE A 105 -8.96 -11.58 9.39
CA PHE A 105 -9.29 -10.45 8.53
C PHE A 105 -10.78 -10.13 8.58
N GLN A 106 -11.11 -8.86 8.45
CA GLN A 106 -12.44 -8.40 8.11
C GLN A 106 -12.35 -7.64 6.79
N VAL A 107 -13.21 -8.00 5.81
CA VAL A 107 -13.36 -7.29 4.53
C VAL A 107 -14.85 -7.05 4.29
N GLY A 108 -15.25 -5.78 4.25
CA GLY A 108 -16.67 -5.43 4.33
C GLY A 108 -17.27 -5.91 5.66
N ASN A 109 -18.27 -6.78 5.56
CA ASN A 109 -18.94 -7.38 6.71
C ASN A 109 -18.48 -8.83 7.00
N ASP A 110 -17.66 -9.40 6.13
CA ASP A 110 -17.23 -10.80 6.22
C ASP A 110 -15.92 -10.92 7.00
N ARG A 111 -15.78 -12.02 7.72
CA ARG A 111 -14.58 -12.36 8.48
C ARG A 111 -13.94 -13.64 7.95
N TYR A 112 -12.62 -13.62 7.85
CA TYR A 112 -11.82 -14.71 7.31
C TYR A 112 -10.66 -15.02 8.25
N THR A 113 -10.54 -16.29 8.67
CA THR A 113 -9.33 -16.76 9.37
C THR A 113 -8.38 -17.32 8.32
N LEU A 114 -7.16 -16.79 8.30
CA LEU A 114 -6.11 -17.18 7.37
C LEU A 114 -4.95 -17.82 8.12
N LYS A 115 -4.31 -18.79 7.49
CA LYS A 115 -3.09 -19.47 7.93
C LYS A 115 -2.04 -19.46 6.82
N ALA A 116 -0.84 -19.93 7.13
CA ALA A 116 0.24 -20.04 6.13
C ALA A 116 -0.22 -20.74 4.84
N GLY A 117 0.04 -20.11 3.69
CA GLY A 117 -0.38 -20.53 2.36
C GLY A 117 -1.67 -19.86 1.86
N ASP A 118 -2.47 -19.25 2.73
CA ASP A 118 -3.69 -18.56 2.34
C ASP A 118 -3.41 -17.16 1.76
N THR A 119 -4.31 -16.70 0.92
CA THR A 119 -4.31 -15.35 0.37
C THR A 119 -5.67 -14.69 0.52
N ILE A 120 -5.67 -13.35 0.60
CA ILE A 120 -6.89 -12.55 0.65
C ILE A 120 -6.72 -11.29 -0.20
N PHE A 121 -7.78 -10.91 -0.92
CA PHE A 121 -7.86 -9.71 -1.73
C PHE A 121 -8.81 -8.70 -1.07
N LEU A 122 -8.36 -7.48 -0.93
CA LEU A 122 -9.06 -6.36 -0.34
C LEU A 122 -9.29 -5.30 -1.42
N PRO A 123 -10.48 -5.26 -2.04
CA PRO A 123 -10.75 -4.32 -3.13
C PRO A 123 -10.83 -2.88 -2.59
N ARG A 124 -10.44 -1.94 -3.43
CA ARG A 124 -10.60 -0.51 -3.12
C ARG A 124 -12.04 -0.15 -2.77
N ASN A 125 -12.23 0.87 -1.96
CA ASN A 125 -13.51 1.33 -1.41
C ASN A 125 -14.23 0.33 -0.49
N VAL A 126 -13.64 -0.82 -0.17
CA VAL A 126 -14.18 -1.76 0.81
C VAL A 126 -13.41 -1.63 2.12
N GLN A 127 -14.13 -1.41 3.22
CA GLN A 127 -13.52 -1.31 4.54
C GLN A 127 -12.89 -2.64 4.96
N HIS A 128 -11.70 -2.57 5.56
CA HIS A 128 -11.00 -3.75 6.03
C HIS A 128 -10.08 -3.48 7.22
N ALA A 129 -9.77 -4.54 7.94
CA ALA A 129 -8.78 -4.59 9.00
C ALA A 129 -8.31 -6.04 9.15
N PHE A 130 -7.17 -6.22 9.83
CA PHE A 130 -6.73 -7.54 10.25
C PHE A 130 -6.23 -7.51 11.70
N VAL A 131 -6.09 -8.69 12.28
CA VAL A 131 -5.43 -8.89 13.58
C VAL A 131 -4.62 -10.19 13.52
N GLN A 132 -3.40 -10.14 14.02
CA GLN A 132 -2.57 -11.33 14.19
C GLN A 132 -3.06 -12.14 15.38
N LEU A 133 -3.23 -13.45 15.18
CA LEU A 133 -3.69 -14.38 16.23
C LEU A 133 -2.53 -15.13 16.88
N SER A 134 -1.50 -15.47 16.10
CA SER A 134 -0.31 -16.19 16.56
C SER A 134 0.72 -15.27 17.21
N GLU A 135 1.63 -15.81 18.04
CA GLU A 135 2.71 -15.06 18.69
C GLU A 135 3.67 -14.41 17.71
N LYS A 136 3.93 -15.07 16.59
CA LYS A 136 4.72 -14.57 15.46
C LYS A 136 3.92 -14.72 14.18
N GLY A 137 4.21 -13.87 13.22
CA GLY A 137 3.56 -13.96 11.92
C GLY A 137 4.33 -13.23 10.84
N LYS A 138 4.12 -13.67 9.61
CA LYS A 138 4.72 -13.07 8.42
C LYS A 138 3.73 -13.08 7.27
N MET A 139 3.61 -11.95 6.59
CA MET A 139 2.79 -11.82 5.38
C MET A 139 3.56 -11.06 4.30
N ILE A 140 3.23 -11.34 3.06
CA ILE A 140 3.51 -10.43 1.94
C ILE A 140 2.28 -9.58 1.74
N VAL A 141 2.45 -8.28 1.61
CA VAL A 141 1.39 -7.33 1.25
C VAL A 141 1.78 -6.56 0.01
N SER A 142 0.83 -6.36 -0.89
CA SER A 142 1.02 -5.54 -2.07
C SER A 142 -0.08 -4.50 -2.21
N TYR A 143 0.28 -3.34 -2.76
CA TYR A 143 -0.60 -2.20 -3.01
C TYR A 143 -0.60 -1.87 -4.49
N GLN A 144 -1.79 -1.80 -5.11
CA GLN A 144 -1.98 -1.52 -6.55
C GLN A 144 -3.04 -0.44 -6.78
N PRO A 145 -2.65 0.75 -7.27
CA PRO A 145 -1.27 1.27 -7.43
C PRO A 145 -0.55 1.41 -6.09
N ALA A 146 0.77 1.61 -6.13
CA ALA A 146 1.60 1.78 -4.93
C ALA A 146 1.16 2.95 -4.03
N GLY A 147 0.60 4.01 -4.61
CA GLY A 147 0.14 5.19 -3.89
C GLY A 147 1.23 5.83 -3.03
N LYS A 148 0.86 6.17 -1.79
CA LYS A 148 1.76 6.82 -0.82
C LYS A 148 2.23 5.85 0.28
N MET A 149 2.14 4.52 0.09
CA MET A 149 2.36 3.56 1.17
C MET A 149 3.79 3.55 1.72
N GLU A 150 4.81 3.72 0.87
CA GLU A 150 6.20 3.85 1.36
C GLU A 150 6.36 5.08 2.27
N HIS A 151 5.74 6.21 1.91
CA HIS A 151 5.77 7.41 2.74
C HIS A 151 4.96 7.22 4.02
N PHE A 152 3.81 6.57 3.97
CA PHE A 152 3.00 6.22 5.14
C PHE A 152 3.83 5.43 6.18
N PHE A 153 4.51 4.36 5.75
CA PHE A 153 5.36 3.58 6.66
C PHE A 153 6.57 4.36 7.16
N SER A 154 7.11 5.27 6.36
CA SER A 154 8.18 6.17 6.81
C SER A 154 7.70 7.14 7.90
N VAL A 155 6.48 7.68 7.79
CA VAL A 155 5.89 8.56 8.81
C VAL A 155 5.61 7.79 10.09
N THR A 156 4.98 6.62 10.02
CA THR A 156 4.68 5.82 11.23
C THR A 156 5.96 5.34 11.94
N ASP A 157 7.02 5.04 11.18
CA ASP A 157 8.33 4.70 11.74
C ASP A 157 8.99 5.87 12.48
N SER A 158 8.71 7.11 12.08
CA SER A 158 9.30 8.32 12.69
C SER A 158 8.68 8.68 14.05
N TRP A 159 7.53 8.12 14.41
CA TRP A 159 6.90 8.44 15.69
C TRP A 159 7.76 7.99 16.88
N THR A 160 8.00 8.93 17.80
CA THR A 160 8.79 8.70 19.01
C THR A 160 7.93 8.49 20.25
N THR A 161 6.66 8.93 20.18
CA THR A 161 5.65 8.75 21.22
C THR A 161 4.41 8.10 20.63
N PRO A 162 3.60 7.35 21.41
CA PRO A 162 2.35 6.80 20.94
C PRO A 162 1.42 7.90 20.40
N PRO A 163 0.98 7.82 19.13
CA PRO A 163 0.08 8.83 18.57
C PRO A 163 -1.32 8.71 19.18
N SER A 164 -2.04 9.82 19.21
CA SER A 164 -3.46 9.84 19.50
C SER A 164 -4.27 9.22 18.35
N LYS A 165 -5.53 8.84 18.62
CA LYS A 165 -6.44 8.38 17.57
C LYS A 165 -6.66 9.41 16.45
N ALA A 166 -6.63 10.69 16.79
CA ALA A 166 -6.75 11.77 15.81
C ALA A 166 -5.54 11.84 14.88
N GLU A 167 -4.32 11.77 15.43
CA GLU A 167 -3.08 11.74 14.65
C GLU A 167 -3.00 10.51 13.73
N ILE A 168 -3.45 9.34 14.21
CA ILE A 168 -3.56 8.15 13.37
C ILE A 168 -4.51 8.42 12.20
N ALA A 169 -5.73 8.90 12.47
CA ALA A 169 -6.74 9.16 11.44
C ALA A 169 -6.27 10.22 10.43
N GLU A 170 -5.59 11.27 10.88
CA GLU A 170 -5.00 12.30 10.03
C GLU A 170 -3.88 11.72 9.15
N THR A 171 -3.00 10.89 9.72
CA THR A 171 -1.93 10.24 8.97
C THR A 171 -2.49 9.34 7.88
N PHE A 172 -3.54 8.56 8.16
CA PHE A 172 -4.24 7.79 7.14
C PHE A 172 -4.81 8.69 6.05
N ALA A 173 -5.50 9.78 6.41
CA ALA A 173 -6.10 10.71 5.46
C ALA A 173 -5.06 11.38 4.54
N ASN A 174 -3.92 11.79 5.08
CA ASN A 174 -2.82 12.38 4.32
C ASN A 174 -2.18 11.40 3.30
N HIS A 175 -2.43 10.09 3.49
CA HIS A 175 -1.96 9.01 2.63
C HIS A 175 -3.09 8.33 1.84
N ASP A 176 -4.15 9.08 1.53
CA ASP A 176 -5.26 8.66 0.68
C ASP A 176 -6.05 7.46 1.24
N MET A 177 -6.03 7.26 2.55
CA MET A 177 -6.81 6.26 3.29
C MET A 177 -7.83 6.94 4.20
N LYS A 178 -8.84 6.20 4.64
CA LYS A 178 -9.85 6.70 5.57
C LYS A 178 -10.08 5.71 6.69
N VAL A 179 -9.81 6.13 7.93
CA VAL A 179 -10.20 5.37 9.13
C VAL A 179 -11.73 5.47 9.31
N VAL A 180 -12.39 4.33 9.43
CA VAL A 180 -13.86 4.23 9.54
C VAL A 180 -14.33 3.47 10.78
N GLY A 181 -13.40 2.90 11.56
CA GLY A 181 -13.72 2.20 12.80
C GLY A 181 -12.47 1.86 13.63
N PRO A 182 -12.68 1.23 14.80
CA PRO A 182 -11.57 0.79 15.64
C PRO A 182 -10.83 -0.40 15.02
N PRO A 183 -9.64 -0.77 15.57
CA PRO A 183 -9.01 -2.04 15.27
C PRO A 183 -9.94 -3.23 15.49
N LEU A 184 -9.73 -4.31 14.74
CA LEU A 184 -10.53 -5.52 14.82
C LEU A 184 -10.37 -6.19 16.19
N ALA A 185 -11.49 -6.43 16.86
CA ALA A 185 -11.50 -7.16 18.13
C ALA A 185 -11.52 -8.67 17.89
N ILE A 186 -10.77 -9.39 18.72
CA ILE A 186 -10.84 -10.84 18.86
C ILE A 186 -11.85 -11.10 19.98
N ASN A 187 -12.96 -11.73 19.66
CA ASN A 187 -13.98 -12.18 20.62
C ASN A 187 -13.58 -13.56 21.13
#